data_1f4d63f68d865c2f81646fb4975452c4
#
_entry.id   1f4d63f68d865c2f81646fb4975452c4
#
_cell.length_a   1.000
_cell.length_b   1.000
_cell.length_c   1.000
_cell.angle_alpha   90.00
_cell.angle_beta   90.00
_cell.angle_gamma   90.00
#
_symmetry.space_group_name_H-M   'P 1'
#
loop_
_entity.id
_entity.type
_entity.pdbx_description
1 polymer ?
#
loop_
_entity_poly.entity_id
_entity_poly.type
_entity_poly.pdbx_seq_one_letter_code
_entity_poly.pdbx_strand_id
1 'polypeptide(L)'
;ATPAHAADIAQLIMTAMTEDCCQYLAGKEHTLDDFYHMMLDLVLMDDSQYSWRNTFVAVDEEATEGNVEYAPVAGAIVGYNGADLHRLRRRFQEEALKQLQMDYSQMDDETEAGEFYLDSLAIYPEYRRRGIARQLLKRATEHAASLNLPAALLVDKGNPNAERLYRSVGF
;
A
#
# COMPACT_ATOMS: atom_id res chain seq x y z
N ALA A 1 3.73 4.78 9.98
CA ALA A 1 2.89 3.73 10.58
C ALA A 1 3.63 3.02 11.72
N THR A 2 2.93 2.16 12.44
CA THR A 2 3.43 1.25 13.48
C THR A 2 2.78 -0.13 13.28
N PRO A 3 3.28 -1.21 13.92
CA PRO A 3 2.64 -2.53 13.85
C PRO A 3 1.17 -2.52 14.32
N ALA A 4 0.78 -1.61 15.20
CA ALA A 4 -0.61 -1.46 15.66
C ALA A 4 -1.60 -1.11 14.52
N HIS A 5 -1.11 -0.51 13.43
CA HIS A 5 -1.91 -0.16 12.25
C HIS A 5 -2.01 -1.29 11.21
N ALA A 6 -1.43 -2.48 11.48
CA ALA A 6 -1.25 -3.50 10.45
C ALA A 6 -2.57 -3.99 9.84
N ALA A 7 -3.62 -4.16 10.65
CA ALA A 7 -4.93 -4.59 10.16
C ALA A 7 -5.55 -3.58 9.19
N ASP A 8 -5.50 -2.28 9.52
CA ASP A 8 -5.98 -1.21 8.65
C ASP A 8 -5.15 -1.10 7.37
N ILE A 9 -3.82 -1.22 7.48
CA ILE A 9 -2.91 -1.17 6.33
C ILE A 9 -3.25 -2.32 5.36
N ALA A 10 -3.37 -3.56 5.85
CA ALA A 10 -3.72 -4.70 5.02
C ALA A 10 -5.06 -4.50 4.29
N GLN A 11 -6.09 -4.05 5.00
CA GLN A 11 -7.41 -3.75 4.43
C GLN A 11 -7.36 -2.63 3.38
N LEU A 12 -6.57 -1.57 3.63
CA LEU A 12 -6.42 -0.45 2.70
C LEU A 12 -5.63 -0.83 1.45
N ILE A 13 -4.61 -1.68 1.56
CA ILE A 13 -3.89 -2.24 0.41
C ILE A 13 -4.86 -3.04 -0.47
N MET A 14 -5.65 -3.95 0.11
CA MET A 14 -6.66 -4.72 -0.62
C MET A 14 -7.70 -3.81 -1.28
N THR A 15 -8.09 -2.71 -0.61
CA THR A 15 -8.99 -1.71 -1.18
C THR A 15 -8.39 -1.01 -2.40
N ALA A 16 -7.08 -0.72 -2.37
CA ALA A 16 -6.36 -0.14 -3.51
C ALA A 16 -6.23 -1.12 -4.69
N MET A 17 -6.00 -2.40 -4.40
CA MET A 17 -5.86 -3.47 -5.38
C MET A 17 -7.17 -3.88 -6.06
N THR A 18 -8.32 -3.63 -5.44
CA THR A 18 -9.66 -4.12 -5.78
C THR A 18 -9.91 -5.59 -5.43
N GLU A 19 -11.19 -5.95 -5.22
CA GLU A 19 -11.57 -7.34 -4.89
C GLU A 19 -11.21 -8.32 -5.98
N ASP A 20 -11.42 -7.96 -7.26
CA ASP A 20 -11.11 -8.81 -8.40
C ASP A 20 -9.61 -9.13 -8.49
N CYS A 21 -8.76 -8.12 -8.26
CA CYS A 21 -7.31 -8.30 -8.22
C CYS A 21 -6.90 -9.18 -7.03
N CYS A 22 -7.43 -8.91 -5.84
CA CYS A 22 -7.14 -9.72 -4.65
C CYS A 22 -7.58 -11.17 -4.84
N GLN A 23 -8.77 -11.42 -5.43
CA GLN A 23 -9.24 -12.77 -5.71
C GLN A 23 -8.40 -13.47 -6.78
N TYR A 24 -7.96 -12.74 -7.80
CA TYR A 24 -7.03 -13.29 -8.80
C TYR A 24 -5.72 -13.73 -8.14
N LEU A 25 -5.17 -12.93 -7.23
CA LEU A 25 -3.94 -13.23 -6.50
C LEU A 25 -4.13 -14.32 -5.42
N ALA A 26 -5.32 -14.44 -4.84
CA ALA A 26 -5.64 -15.54 -3.93
C ALA A 26 -5.73 -16.90 -4.65
N GLY A 27 -6.09 -16.87 -5.94
CA GLY A 27 -6.39 -18.09 -6.69
C GLY A 27 -7.83 -18.57 -6.45
N LYS A 28 -8.21 -19.65 -7.14
CA LYS A 28 -9.60 -20.14 -7.14
C LYS A 28 -9.97 -20.92 -5.88
N GLU A 29 -8.98 -21.49 -5.21
CA GLU A 29 -9.15 -22.36 -4.05
C GLU A 29 -9.17 -21.61 -2.72
N HIS A 30 -8.87 -20.30 -2.74
CA HIS A 30 -8.76 -19.46 -1.56
C HIS A 30 -9.74 -18.28 -1.62
N THR A 31 -10.07 -17.77 -0.44
CA THR A 31 -11.00 -16.65 -0.24
C THR A 31 -10.26 -15.31 -0.10
N LEU A 32 -11.01 -14.21 -0.16
CA LEU A 32 -10.46 -12.89 0.18
C LEU A 32 -9.99 -12.80 1.64
N ASP A 33 -10.58 -13.60 2.53
CA ASP A 33 -10.16 -13.68 3.94
C ASP A 33 -8.80 -14.37 4.07
N ASP A 34 -8.55 -15.44 3.31
CA ASP A 34 -7.23 -16.08 3.23
C ASP A 34 -6.17 -15.09 2.70
N PHE A 35 -6.51 -14.33 1.66
CA PHE A 35 -5.63 -13.30 1.11
C PHE A 35 -5.37 -12.16 2.12
N TYR A 36 -6.40 -11.74 2.86
CA TYR A 36 -6.26 -10.73 3.93
C TYR A 36 -5.28 -11.20 5.02
N HIS A 37 -5.39 -12.45 5.47
CA HIS A 37 -4.49 -12.97 6.49
C HIS A 37 -3.03 -13.02 6.01
N MET A 38 -2.81 -13.44 4.76
CA MET A 38 -1.48 -13.37 4.14
C MET A 38 -0.98 -11.92 4.06
N MET A 39 -1.84 -10.99 3.64
CA MET A 39 -1.48 -9.57 3.56
C MET A 39 -1.14 -8.98 4.94
N LEU A 40 -1.89 -9.37 5.98
CA LEU A 40 -1.61 -8.96 7.36
C LEU A 40 -0.22 -9.43 7.83
N ASP A 41 0.14 -10.68 7.53
CA ASP A 41 1.48 -11.20 7.81
C ASP A 41 2.56 -10.39 7.09
N LEU A 42 2.35 -10.07 5.81
CA LEU A 42 3.29 -9.25 5.02
C LEU A 42 3.44 -7.84 5.57
N VAL A 43 2.37 -7.22 6.04
CA VAL A 43 2.41 -5.89 6.67
C VAL A 43 3.22 -5.92 7.96
N LEU A 44 3.13 -6.97 8.74
CA LEU A 44 3.88 -7.13 10.00
C LEU A 44 5.36 -7.44 9.81
N MET A 45 5.78 -7.91 8.63
CA MET A 45 7.19 -8.14 8.30
C MET A 45 7.94 -6.83 8.07
N ASP A 46 9.18 -6.75 8.54
CA ASP A 46 10.04 -5.56 8.35
C ASP A 46 10.59 -5.42 6.92
N ASP A 47 10.66 -6.52 6.19
CA ASP A 47 11.34 -6.64 4.89
C ASP A 47 10.41 -7.05 3.73
N SER A 48 9.10 -6.82 3.87
CA SER A 48 8.09 -6.96 2.82
C SER A 48 7.87 -5.64 2.07
N GLN A 49 7.48 -5.70 0.78
CA GLN A 49 7.06 -4.50 0.05
C GLN A 49 5.85 -3.81 0.72
N TYR A 50 4.97 -4.59 1.34
CA TYR A 50 3.77 -4.12 2.05
C TYR A 50 4.00 -3.82 3.54
N SER A 51 5.24 -3.87 4.00
CA SER A 51 5.60 -3.61 5.40
C SER A 51 5.00 -2.30 5.94
N TRP A 52 4.58 -2.31 7.20
CA TRP A 52 4.24 -1.08 7.92
C TRP A 52 5.35 -0.04 7.90
N ARG A 53 6.62 -0.46 7.75
CA ARG A 53 7.80 0.43 7.63
C ARG A 53 7.82 1.22 6.33
N ASN A 54 7.20 0.69 5.28
CA ASN A 54 7.06 1.32 3.97
C ASN A 54 5.76 2.12 3.85
N THR A 55 5.01 2.31 4.95
CA THR A 55 3.67 2.87 4.92
C THR A 55 3.57 4.16 5.71
N PHE A 56 2.95 5.19 5.12
CA PHE A 56 2.42 6.34 5.83
C PHE A 56 0.92 6.16 6.04
N VAL A 57 0.45 6.42 7.25
CA VAL A 57 -0.98 6.40 7.61
C VAL A 57 -1.44 7.81 7.95
N ALA A 58 -2.67 8.13 7.59
CA ALA A 58 -3.41 9.27 8.12
C ALA A 58 -4.34 8.76 9.22
N VAL A 59 -4.33 9.41 10.38
CA VAL A 59 -5.16 9.07 11.53
C VAL A 59 -6.10 10.21 11.90
N ASP A 60 -7.25 9.89 12.46
CA ASP A 60 -8.23 10.86 12.96
C ASP A 60 -7.97 11.13 14.45
N GLU A 61 -7.14 12.14 14.74
CA GLU A 61 -6.75 12.52 16.10
C GLU A 61 -7.93 13.08 16.92
N GLU A 62 -8.95 13.64 16.26
CA GLU A 62 -10.13 14.19 16.95
C GLU A 62 -10.99 13.08 17.58
N ALA A 63 -10.92 11.86 17.02
CA ALA A 63 -11.69 10.73 17.52
C ALA A 63 -11.17 10.12 18.83
N THR A 64 -9.98 10.53 19.33
CA THR A 64 -9.29 9.88 20.47
C THR A 64 -8.83 10.84 21.56
N GLU A 65 -9.37 12.05 21.61
CA GLU A 65 -8.94 13.06 22.61
C GLU A 65 -7.41 13.28 22.64
N GLY A 66 -6.74 13.11 21.49
CA GLY A 66 -5.31 13.34 21.32
C GLY A 66 -4.39 12.12 21.56
N ASN A 67 -4.93 10.91 21.78
CA ASN A 67 -4.11 9.70 21.85
C ASN A 67 -3.92 9.10 20.44
N VAL A 68 -2.86 9.52 19.77
CA VAL A 68 -2.57 9.16 18.36
C VAL A 68 -2.34 7.66 18.15
N GLU A 69 -1.88 6.93 19.17
CA GLU A 69 -1.60 5.49 19.07
C GLU A 69 -2.87 4.65 18.83
N TYR A 70 -4.02 5.15 19.31
CA TYR A 70 -5.32 4.50 19.17
C TYR A 70 -6.26 5.26 18.24
N ALA A 71 -5.74 6.26 17.53
CA ALA A 71 -6.54 7.04 16.59
C ALA A 71 -6.96 6.17 15.40
N PRO A 72 -8.24 6.21 14.99
CA PRO A 72 -8.72 5.48 13.82
C PRO A 72 -7.91 5.86 12.57
N VAL A 73 -7.50 4.85 11.81
CA VAL A 73 -6.82 5.06 10.53
C VAL A 73 -7.83 5.53 9.49
N ALA A 74 -7.56 6.66 8.87
CA ALA A 74 -8.40 7.22 7.81
C ALA A 74 -7.97 6.78 6.41
N GLY A 75 -6.68 6.46 6.22
CA GLY A 75 -6.11 6.02 4.96
C GLY A 75 -4.63 5.71 5.05
N ALA A 76 -4.09 5.09 4.02
CA ALA A 76 -2.69 4.71 3.95
C ALA A 76 -2.12 4.89 2.54
N ILE A 77 -0.81 5.11 2.46
CA ILE A 77 -0.01 5.04 1.24
C ILE A 77 1.24 4.20 1.50
N VAL A 78 1.45 3.21 0.66
CA VAL A 78 2.65 2.35 0.66
C VAL A 78 3.62 2.86 -0.40
N GLY A 79 4.91 2.94 -0.07
CA GLY A 79 5.93 3.29 -1.04
C GLY A 79 7.32 2.89 -0.58
N TYR A 80 8.19 2.56 -1.53
CA TYR A 80 9.55 2.09 -1.28
C TYR A 80 10.49 2.48 -2.42
N ASN A 81 11.79 2.41 -2.17
CA ASN A 81 12.81 2.61 -3.21
C ASN A 81 12.71 1.48 -4.24
N GLY A 82 12.52 1.80 -5.52
CA GLY A 82 12.44 0.81 -6.60
C GLY A 82 13.65 -0.13 -6.70
N ALA A 83 14.83 0.32 -6.26
CA ALA A 83 16.00 -0.53 -6.16
C ALA A 83 15.83 -1.74 -5.21
N ASP A 84 14.90 -1.65 -4.27
CA ASP A 84 14.62 -2.70 -3.27
C ASP A 84 13.52 -3.69 -3.72
N LEU A 85 12.88 -3.47 -4.89
CA LEU A 85 11.73 -4.25 -5.36
C LEU A 85 11.92 -5.75 -5.20
N HIS A 86 12.94 -6.32 -5.80
CA HIS A 86 13.15 -7.79 -5.78
C HIS A 86 13.40 -8.33 -4.37
N ARG A 87 14.10 -7.58 -3.53
CA ARG A 87 14.34 -7.97 -2.14
C ARG A 87 13.05 -7.99 -1.32
N LEU A 88 12.23 -6.96 -1.48
CA LEU A 88 10.96 -6.79 -0.75
C LEU A 88 9.87 -7.73 -1.27
N ARG A 89 9.74 -7.86 -2.60
CA ARG A 89 8.74 -8.73 -3.26
C ARG A 89 8.94 -10.21 -2.95
N ARG A 90 10.18 -10.62 -2.64
CA ARG A 90 10.46 -12.01 -2.26
C ARG A 90 9.55 -12.48 -1.12
N ARG A 91 9.24 -11.63 -0.14
CA ARG A 91 8.33 -11.99 0.95
C ARG A 91 6.91 -12.28 0.46
N PHE A 92 6.41 -11.48 -0.46
CA PHE A 92 5.12 -11.75 -1.10
C PHE A 92 5.13 -13.10 -1.84
N GLN A 93 6.16 -13.36 -2.63
CA GLN A 93 6.29 -14.63 -3.37
C GLN A 93 6.36 -15.84 -2.44
N GLU A 94 7.14 -15.76 -1.37
CA GLU A 94 7.28 -16.82 -0.36
C GLU A 94 5.96 -17.10 0.36
N GLU A 95 5.27 -16.06 0.82
CA GLU A 95 4.00 -16.23 1.56
C GLU A 95 2.86 -16.64 0.64
N ALA A 96 2.78 -16.14 -0.59
CA ALA A 96 1.79 -16.57 -1.57
C ALA A 96 1.94 -18.07 -1.92
N LEU A 97 3.17 -18.53 -2.12
CA LEU A 97 3.42 -19.96 -2.37
C LEU A 97 3.07 -20.81 -1.14
N LYS A 98 3.42 -20.37 0.05
CA LYS A 98 3.23 -21.08 1.31
C LYS A 98 1.75 -21.15 1.73
N GLN A 99 1.05 -20.01 1.69
CA GLN A 99 -0.30 -19.89 2.24
C GLN A 99 -1.40 -20.15 1.19
N LEU A 100 -1.15 -19.75 -0.06
CA LEU A 100 -2.14 -19.81 -1.15
C LEU A 100 -1.78 -20.80 -2.26
N GLN A 101 -0.63 -21.46 -2.19
CA GLN A 101 -0.10 -22.35 -3.23
C GLN A 101 0.02 -21.65 -4.60
N MET A 102 0.21 -20.33 -4.60
CA MET A 102 0.33 -19.51 -5.81
C MET A 102 1.80 -19.16 -6.06
N ASP A 103 2.30 -19.48 -7.24
CA ASP A 103 3.68 -19.15 -7.67
C ASP A 103 3.69 -17.84 -8.47
N TYR A 104 4.28 -16.82 -7.89
CA TYR A 104 4.46 -15.48 -8.48
C TYR A 104 5.93 -15.16 -8.81
N SER A 105 6.76 -16.18 -9.00
CA SER A 105 8.18 -16.01 -9.33
C SER A 105 8.45 -15.28 -10.65
N GLN A 106 7.46 -15.24 -11.55
CA GLN A 106 7.54 -14.65 -12.88
C GLN A 106 6.72 -13.34 -13.02
N MET A 107 6.43 -12.65 -11.90
CA MET A 107 5.76 -11.35 -11.96
C MET A 107 6.64 -10.30 -12.65
N ASP A 108 6.03 -9.50 -13.51
CA ASP A 108 6.68 -8.34 -14.12
C ASP A 108 7.06 -7.29 -13.05
N ASP A 109 8.12 -6.53 -13.32
CA ASP A 109 8.54 -5.45 -12.45
C ASP A 109 7.65 -4.21 -12.64
N GLU A 110 7.22 -3.63 -11.53
CA GLU A 110 6.37 -2.42 -11.49
C GLU A 110 7.21 -1.14 -11.36
N THR A 111 8.45 -1.27 -10.95
CA THR A 111 9.37 -0.17 -10.68
C THR A 111 10.82 -0.62 -10.84
N GLU A 112 11.73 0.33 -10.90
CA GLU A 112 13.17 0.09 -11.05
C GLU A 112 14.01 1.00 -10.15
N ALA A 113 15.30 0.76 -10.12
CA ALA A 113 16.24 1.62 -9.41
C ALA A 113 16.24 3.04 -9.98
N GLY A 114 16.28 4.04 -9.11
CA GLY A 114 16.31 5.45 -9.50
C GLY A 114 15.00 6.18 -9.22
N GLU A 115 13.99 5.50 -8.70
CA GLU A 115 12.73 6.12 -8.30
C GLU A 115 12.24 5.60 -6.95
N PHE A 116 11.38 6.38 -6.29
CA PHE A 116 10.60 5.98 -5.13
C PHE A 116 9.19 5.62 -5.61
N TYR A 117 8.87 4.34 -5.55
CA TYR A 117 7.61 3.82 -6.07
C TYR A 117 6.50 3.93 -5.03
N LEU A 118 5.37 4.50 -5.44
CA LEU A 118 4.13 4.57 -4.67
C LEU A 118 3.22 3.43 -5.13
N ASP A 119 3.18 2.36 -4.36
CA ASP A 119 2.53 1.10 -4.69
C ASP A 119 1.00 1.17 -4.53
N SER A 120 0.54 1.51 -3.32
CA SER A 120 -0.87 1.48 -2.96
C SER A 120 -1.29 2.72 -2.21
N LEU A 121 -2.44 3.31 -2.58
CA LEU A 121 -3.06 4.44 -1.89
C LEU A 121 -4.55 4.19 -1.74
N ALA A 122 -5.04 4.14 -0.51
CA ALA A 122 -6.48 4.06 -0.25
C ALA A 122 -6.90 4.91 0.96
N ILE A 123 -8.16 5.34 0.92
CA ILE A 123 -8.83 6.10 1.99
C ILE A 123 -10.14 5.38 2.31
N TYR A 124 -10.42 5.14 3.57
CA TYR A 124 -11.70 4.59 4.00
C TYR A 124 -12.88 5.47 3.54
N PRO A 125 -14.02 4.89 3.14
CA PRO A 125 -15.13 5.63 2.53
C PRO A 125 -15.59 6.84 3.33
N GLU A 126 -15.70 6.72 4.65
CA GLU A 126 -16.14 7.75 5.60
C GLU A 126 -15.19 8.95 5.70
N TYR A 127 -13.93 8.76 5.30
CA TYR A 127 -12.89 9.80 5.32
C TYR A 127 -12.61 10.41 3.94
N ARG A 128 -13.27 9.92 2.88
CA ARG A 128 -13.06 10.42 1.51
C ARG A 128 -13.53 11.87 1.35
N ARG A 129 -13.02 12.55 0.33
CA ARG A 129 -13.34 13.94 -0.03
C ARG A 129 -12.92 15.00 1.01
N ARG A 130 -12.06 14.62 1.96
CA ARG A 130 -11.48 15.51 2.98
C ARG A 130 -10.04 15.93 2.66
N GLY A 131 -9.51 15.63 1.46
CA GLY A 131 -8.15 15.98 1.06
C GLY A 131 -7.05 15.06 1.57
N ILE A 132 -7.38 13.97 2.29
CA ILE A 132 -6.42 13.08 2.95
C ILE A 132 -5.48 12.40 1.93
N ALA A 133 -6.01 11.91 0.81
CA ALA A 133 -5.18 11.31 -0.24
C ALA A 133 -4.09 12.27 -0.76
N ARG A 134 -4.43 13.56 -0.91
CA ARG A 134 -3.49 14.61 -1.32
C ARG A 134 -2.41 14.86 -0.26
N GLN A 135 -2.76 14.80 1.02
CA GLN A 135 -1.79 14.95 2.12
C GLN A 135 -0.85 13.74 2.18
N LEU A 136 -1.36 12.51 2.03
CA LEU A 136 -0.55 11.31 1.97
C LEU A 136 0.42 11.32 0.78
N LEU A 137 -0.05 11.69 -0.42
CA LEU A 137 0.80 11.86 -1.61
C LEU A 137 1.88 12.90 -1.36
N LYS A 138 1.53 14.06 -0.81
CA LYS A 138 2.50 15.10 -0.46
C LYS A 138 3.56 14.56 0.50
N ARG A 139 3.16 13.87 1.56
CA ARG A 139 4.09 13.28 2.54
C ARG A 139 5.03 12.26 1.90
N ALA A 140 4.51 11.38 1.03
CA ALA A 140 5.31 10.37 0.35
C ALA A 140 6.28 11.01 -0.68
N THR A 141 5.85 12.02 -1.42
CA THR A 141 6.73 12.75 -2.36
C THR A 141 7.81 13.55 -1.65
N GLU A 142 7.52 14.16 -0.50
CA GLU A 142 8.53 14.81 0.36
C GLU A 142 9.56 13.81 0.88
N HIS A 143 9.11 12.60 1.23
CA HIS A 143 10.02 11.53 1.63
C HIS A 143 10.91 11.07 0.46
N ALA A 144 10.34 10.84 -0.72
CA ALA A 144 11.10 10.54 -1.94
C ALA A 144 12.17 11.60 -2.24
N ALA A 145 11.79 12.89 -2.14
CA ALA A 145 12.70 14.01 -2.34
C ALA A 145 13.84 14.02 -1.32
N SER A 146 13.58 13.65 -0.06
CA SER A 146 14.61 13.54 0.98
C SER A 146 15.64 12.45 0.68
N LEU A 147 15.27 11.46 -0.13
CA LEU A 147 16.14 10.40 -0.63
C LEU A 147 16.80 10.76 -1.98
N ASN A 148 16.55 11.96 -2.51
CA ASN A 148 16.96 12.40 -3.84
C ASN A 148 16.40 11.50 -4.98
N LEU A 149 15.18 10.98 -4.81
CA LEU A 149 14.50 10.15 -5.79
C LEU A 149 13.24 10.86 -6.31
N PRO A 150 12.91 10.79 -7.60
CA PRO A 150 11.60 11.12 -8.10
C PRO A 150 10.57 10.11 -7.56
N ALA A 151 9.36 10.56 -7.28
CA ALA A 151 8.25 9.67 -6.97
C ALA A 151 7.60 9.17 -8.27
N ALA A 152 7.35 7.87 -8.35
CA ALA A 152 6.67 7.21 -9.47
C ALA A 152 5.49 6.39 -8.97
N LEU A 153 4.52 6.16 -9.84
CA LEU A 153 3.36 5.29 -9.56
C LEU A 153 2.80 4.71 -10.87
N LEU A 154 2.10 3.61 -10.74
CA LEU A 154 1.25 3.08 -11.80
C LEU A 154 -0.22 3.39 -11.48
N VAL A 155 -1.00 3.70 -12.50
CA VAL A 155 -2.45 3.90 -12.39
C VAL A 155 -3.17 3.11 -13.47
N ASP A 156 -4.20 2.37 -13.06
CA ASP A 156 -5.07 1.69 -14.00
C ASP A 156 -5.83 2.70 -14.87
N LYS A 157 -5.81 2.50 -16.19
CA LYS A 157 -6.56 3.32 -17.16
C LYS A 157 -8.07 3.32 -16.91
N GLY A 158 -8.58 2.29 -16.24
CA GLY A 158 -9.96 2.19 -15.78
C GLY A 158 -10.28 3.04 -14.54
N ASN A 159 -9.27 3.69 -13.92
CA ASN A 159 -9.47 4.55 -12.75
C ASN A 159 -9.20 6.05 -13.02
N PRO A 160 -10.09 6.74 -13.79
CA PRO A 160 -9.90 8.16 -14.15
C PRO A 160 -9.95 9.11 -12.95
N ASN A 161 -10.51 8.68 -11.81
CA ASN A 161 -10.54 9.49 -10.59
C ASN A 161 -9.16 9.53 -9.93
N ALA A 162 -8.48 8.39 -9.87
CA ALA A 162 -7.11 8.31 -9.38
C ALA A 162 -6.16 9.08 -10.30
N GLU A 163 -6.26 8.91 -11.62
CA GLU A 163 -5.45 9.65 -12.59
C GLU A 163 -5.60 11.17 -12.42
N ARG A 164 -6.84 11.67 -12.28
CA ARG A 164 -7.09 13.10 -12.02
C ARG A 164 -6.45 13.59 -10.72
N LEU A 165 -6.52 12.77 -9.67
CA LEU A 165 -5.87 13.10 -8.39
C LEU A 165 -4.35 13.23 -8.60
N TYR A 166 -3.71 12.23 -9.19
CA TYR A 166 -2.26 12.21 -9.38
C TYR A 166 -1.78 13.38 -10.25
N ARG A 167 -2.42 13.61 -11.40
CA ARG A 167 -2.13 14.80 -12.24
C ARG A 167 -2.29 16.12 -11.48
N SER A 168 -3.28 16.21 -10.57
CA SER A 168 -3.53 17.44 -9.79
C SER A 168 -2.48 17.74 -8.73
N VAL A 169 -1.59 16.79 -8.44
CA VAL A 169 -0.49 16.92 -7.47
C VAL A 169 0.91 16.80 -8.13
N GLY A 170 0.95 16.71 -9.46
CA GLY A 170 2.20 16.88 -10.22
C GLY A 170 2.77 15.60 -10.85
N PHE A 171 2.01 14.48 -10.84
CA PHE A 171 2.36 13.28 -11.61
C PHE A 171 1.93 13.37 -13.05
#